data_7718c3d4fcf73ef150d44f7a56535a9f
#
_entry.id   7718c3d4fcf73ef150d44f7a56535a9f
#
_cell.length_a   1.000
_cell.length_b   1.000
_cell.length_c   1.000
_cell.angle_alpha   90.00
_cell.angle_beta   90.00
_cell.angle_gamma   90.00
#
_symmetry.space_group_name_H-M   'P 1'
#
loop_
_entity.id
_entity.type
_entity.pdbx_description
1 polymer ?
#
loop_
_entity_poly.entity_id
_entity_poly.type
_entity_poly.pdbx_seq_one_letter_code
_entity_poly.pdbx_strand_id
1 'polypeptide(L)'
;MASHATGDGSIPSRDANKKGLKRIMTVGGAYGTRNYTVKDLRDQKGKKTLTETVPFSIEEAAAAEEAGIDTMKVRFDPKNPELAIAIRNAAPNTFMAFSCPLIAAATKDEAVKLGYKAMEIGADAVMTQWSPEFIEAATKAGIPVQGHAGLVPRRSTWTGGLKAVGKNLDEAIWIYNQIKIFENAGAYAVEVEVIPEDLLIEITKRTSLL
;
A
#
# COMPACT_ATOMS: atom_id res chain seq x y z
N MET A 1 -11.57 45.76 -15.67
CA MET A 1 -12.05 45.43 -14.30
C MET A 1 -11.94 43.92 -14.13
N ALA A 2 -10.92 43.48 -13.40
CA ALA A 2 -10.67 42.05 -13.13
C ALA A 2 -11.34 41.73 -11.80
N SER A 3 -12.31 40.82 -11.79
CA SER A 3 -12.94 40.35 -10.58
C SER A 3 -12.04 39.24 -9.98
N HIS A 4 -11.44 39.53 -8.83
CA HIS A 4 -10.79 38.53 -8.00
C HIS A 4 -11.86 37.60 -7.40
N ALA A 5 -11.87 36.36 -7.81
CA ALA A 5 -12.55 35.30 -7.09
C ALA A 5 -11.75 35.00 -5.81
N THR A 6 -12.24 35.52 -4.68
CA THR A 6 -11.76 35.12 -3.36
C THR A 6 -12.23 33.70 -3.11
N GLY A 7 -11.33 32.74 -3.27
CA GLY A 7 -11.54 31.37 -2.78
C GLY A 7 -11.70 31.43 -1.27
N ASP A 8 -12.88 31.09 -0.78
CA ASP A 8 -13.15 30.89 0.63
C ASP A 8 -12.27 29.78 1.17
N GLY A 9 -11.21 30.19 1.87
CA GLY A 9 -10.30 29.31 2.60
C GLY A 9 -10.92 28.74 3.89
N SER A 10 -12.20 28.38 3.87
CA SER A 10 -12.82 27.72 5.00
C SER A 10 -12.18 26.34 5.22
N ILE A 11 -11.26 26.31 6.18
CA ILE A 11 -10.75 25.12 6.80
C ILE A 11 -11.96 24.32 7.29
N PRO A 12 -12.21 23.07 6.83
CA PRO A 12 -13.25 22.25 7.40
C PRO A 12 -12.89 21.95 8.86
N SER A 13 -13.34 22.81 9.76
CA SER A 13 -13.30 22.56 11.18
C SER A 13 -14.60 21.87 11.54
N ARG A 14 -14.53 20.71 12.13
CA ARG A 14 -15.47 20.11 13.09
C ARG A 14 -15.91 18.67 12.93
N ASP A 15 -15.61 17.96 11.83
CA ASP A 15 -15.89 16.51 11.79
C ASP A 15 -14.67 15.61 12.15
N ALA A 16 -13.59 16.20 12.64
CA ALA A 16 -12.41 15.48 13.13
C ALA A 16 -12.67 14.69 14.46
N ASN A 17 -13.92 14.60 14.90
CA ASN A 17 -14.30 13.91 16.13
C ASN A 17 -14.87 12.50 15.94
N LYS A 18 -14.64 11.86 14.79
CA LYS A 18 -14.70 10.39 14.75
C LYS A 18 -13.46 9.90 15.47
N LYS A 19 -13.67 9.35 16.67
CA LYS A 19 -12.62 8.84 17.57
C LYS A 19 -11.58 8.04 16.80
N GLY A 20 -10.33 8.56 16.71
CA GLY A 20 -9.19 7.86 16.10
C GLY A 20 -8.73 8.36 14.74
N LEU A 21 -9.46 9.23 14.02
CA LEU A 21 -8.99 9.78 12.75
C LEU A 21 -7.88 10.81 12.94
N LYS A 22 -6.87 10.76 12.07
CA LYS A 22 -5.72 11.66 12.07
C LYS A 22 -5.77 12.59 10.87
N ARG A 23 -5.60 13.87 11.11
CA ARG A 23 -5.41 14.85 10.04
C ARG A 23 -4.02 14.66 9.44
N ILE A 24 -3.96 14.50 8.13
CA ILE A 24 -2.71 14.37 7.37
C ILE A 24 -2.68 15.36 6.20
N MET A 25 -1.49 15.60 5.70
CA MET A 25 -1.28 16.07 4.33
C MET A 25 -0.75 14.87 3.54
N THR A 26 -1.39 14.52 2.43
CA THR A 26 -0.95 13.46 1.54
C THR A 26 0.36 13.84 0.84
N VAL A 27 1.10 12.88 0.31
CA VAL A 27 2.29 13.17 -0.51
C VAL A 27 1.95 14.05 -1.72
N GLY A 28 0.74 13.91 -2.28
CA GLY A 28 0.22 14.79 -3.35
C GLY A 28 -0.19 16.21 -2.89
N GLY A 29 -0.03 16.54 -1.59
CA GLY A 29 -0.28 17.88 -1.04
C GLY A 29 -1.73 18.16 -0.61
N ALA A 30 -2.64 17.20 -0.76
CA ALA A 30 -4.03 17.38 -0.31
C ALA A 30 -4.16 17.13 1.20
N TYR A 31 -4.99 17.92 1.87
CA TYR A 31 -5.39 17.65 3.25
C TYR A 31 -6.48 16.59 3.32
N GLY A 32 -6.41 15.72 4.32
CA GLY A 32 -7.40 14.68 4.57
C GLY A 32 -7.31 14.12 5.98
N THR A 33 -8.15 13.15 6.24
CA THR A 33 -8.14 12.36 7.49
C THR A 33 -7.92 10.90 7.17
N ARG A 34 -7.23 10.17 8.08
CA ARG A 34 -6.99 8.73 7.94
C ARG A 34 -7.16 8.03 9.28
N ASN A 35 -7.65 6.81 9.22
CA ASN A 35 -7.70 5.91 10.38
C ASN A 35 -6.29 5.49 10.83
N TYR A 36 -5.38 5.25 9.89
CA TYR A 36 -3.97 4.91 10.12
C TYR A 36 -3.04 5.76 9.27
N THR A 37 -1.84 6.00 9.79
CA THR A 37 -0.65 6.41 9.03
C THR A 37 0.31 5.22 8.95
N VAL A 38 1.34 5.31 8.11
CA VAL A 38 2.41 4.28 8.06
C VAL A 38 3.03 4.05 9.43
N LYS A 39 3.22 5.14 10.22
CA LYS A 39 3.72 5.01 11.59
C LYS A 39 2.79 4.21 12.46
N ASP A 40 1.49 4.50 12.40
CA ASP A 40 0.50 3.78 13.22
C ASP A 40 0.44 2.30 12.86
N LEU A 41 0.47 1.98 11.57
CA LEU A 41 0.50 0.61 11.10
C LEU A 41 1.72 -0.13 11.67
N ARG A 42 2.92 0.45 11.53
CA ARG A 42 4.15 -0.11 12.12
C ARG A 42 4.04 -0.32 13.64
N ASP A 43 3.44 0.62 14.35
CA ASP A 43 3.25 0.54 15.81
C ASP A 43 2.29 -0.59 16.23
N GLN A 44 1.47 -1.13 15.31
CA GLN A 44 0.60 -2.29 15.56
C GLN A 44 1.31 -3.63 15.45
N LYS A 45 2.51 -3.70 14.88
CA LYS A 45 3.28 -4.95 14.75
C LYS A 45 3.38 -5.69 16.09
N GLY A 46 2.91 -6.93 16.10
CA GLY A 46 2.89 -7.77 17.30
C GLY A 46 1.87 -7.39 18.39
N LYS A 47 1.01 -6.38 18.15
CA LYS A 47 0.00 -5.90 19.11
C LYS A 47 -1.42 -6.16 18.62
N LYS A 48 -1.68 -5.96 17.33
CA LYS A 48 -3.00 -6.11 16.72
C LYS A 48 -2.89 -6.78 15.37
N THR A 49 -3.79 -7.72 15.09
CA THR A 49 -4.02 -8.21 13.73
C THR A 49 -4.83 -7.16 12.99
N LEU A 50 -4.28 -6.66 11.88
CA LEU A 50 -4.95 -5.71 11.00
C LEU A 50 -5.69 -6.45 9.90
N THR A 51 -6.81 -5.88 9.48
CA THR A 51 -7.63 -6.38 8.37
C THR A 51 -7.35 -5.57 7.10
N GLU A 52 -7.19 -6.26 5.97
CA GLU A 52 -7.06 -5.63 4.66
C GLU A 52 -8.05 -6.24 3.67
N THR A 53 -8.65 -5.43 2.80
CA THR A 53 -9.51 -5.89 1.71
C THR A 53 -9.12 -5.24 0.38
N VAL A 54 -9.58 -5.83 -0.71
CA VAL A 54 -9.40 -5.33 -2.09
C VAL A 54 -10.77 -5.02 -2.67
N PRO A 55 -11.28 -3.79 -2.57
CA PRO A 55 -12.55 -3.44 -3.18
C PRO A 55 -12.46 -3.40 -4.71
N PHE A 56 -13.46 -3.93 -5.39
CA PHE A 56 -13.58 -3.92 -6.83
C PHE A 56 -14.63 -2.91 -7.34
N SER A 57 -15.39 -2.31 -6.41
CA SER A 57 -16.40 -1.30 -6.73
C SER A 57 -16.39 -0.18 -5.67
N ILE A 58 -17.12 0.89 -6.00
CA ILE A 58 -17.34 2.04 -5.12
C ILE A 58 -18.11 1.61 -3.87
N GLU A 59 -19.13 0.76 -4.08
CA GLU A 59 -20.02 0.25 -3.03
C GLU A 59 -19.26 -0.63 -2.05
N GLU A 60 -18.37 -1.51 -2.54
CA GLU A 60 -17.52 -2.35 -1.71
C GLU A 60 -16.56 -1.50 -0.86
N ALA A 61 -15.99 -0.45 -1.44
CA ALA A 61 -15.09 0.45 -0.70
C ALA A 61 -15.84 1.20 0.42
N ALA A 62 -17.02 1.74 0.12
CA ALA A 62 -17.85 2.42 1.11
C ALA A 62 -18.28 1.48 2.24
N ALA A 63 -18.74 0.27 1.90
CA ALA A 63 -19.15 -0.74 2.87
C ALA A 63 -17.96 -1.19 3.76
N ALA A 64 -16.77 -1.35 3.16
CA ALA A 64 -15.56 -1.73 3.91
C ALA A 64 -15.13 -0.63 4.89
N GLU A 65 -15.18 0.66 4.50
CA GLU A 65 -14.92 1.77 5.43
C GLU A 65 -15.95 1.82 6.55
N GLU A 66 -17.24 1.64 6.23
CA GLU A 66 -18.32 1.61 7.23
C GLU A 66 -18.15 0.44 8.21
N ALA A 67 -17.74 -0.72 7.72
CA ALA A 67 -17.43 -1.90 8.53
C ALA A 67 -16.16 -1.76 9.40
N GLY A 68 -15.36 -0.71 9.18
CA GLY A 68 -14.14 -0.45 9.95
C GLY A 68 -12.93 -1.30 9.55
N ILE A 69 -12.83 -1.70 8.28
CA ILE A 69 -11.63 -2.35 7.73
C ILE A 69 -10.42 -1.44 7.98
N ASP A 70 -9.31 -2.03 8.43
CA ASP A 70 -8.12 -1.26 8.82
C ASP A 70 -7.41 -0.66 7.60
N THR A 71 -7.25 -1.41 6.51
CA THR A 71 -6.58 -0.96 5.28
C THR A 71 -7.28 -1.49 4.02
N MET A 72 -7.07 -0.82 2.90
CA MET A 72 -7.53 -1.29 1.59
C MET A 72 -6.38 -1.32 0.60
N LYS A 73 -6.40 -2.33 -0.27
CA LYS A 73 -5.54 -2.41 -1.43
C LYS A 73 -6.36 -2.10 -2.68
N VAL A 74 -5.99 -1.07 -3.42
CA VAL A 74 -6.76 -0.60 -4.58
C VAL A 74 -6.00 -0.90 -5.85
N ARG A 75 -6.66 -1.51 -6.84
CA ARG A 75 -6.06 -1.70 -8.16
C ARG A 75 -5.86 -0.35 -8.83
N PHE A 76 -4.65 -0.10 -9.30
CA PHE A 76 -4.30 1.13 -9.97
C PHE A 76 -3.92 0.88 -11.42
N ASP A 77 -4.71 1.43 -12.35
CA ASP A 77 -4.33 1.53 -13.75
C ASP A 77 -3.91 2.98 -14.03
N PRO A 78 -2.62 3.25 -14.31
CA PRO A 78 -2.15 4.61 -14.56
C PRO A 78 -2.67 5.22 -15.87
N LYS A 79 -3.30 4.42 -16.74
CA LYS A 79 -3.95 4.89 -17.98
C LYS A 79 -5.43 5.20 -17.79
N ASN A 80 -6.09 4.52 -16.83
CA ASN A 80 -7.50 4.65 -16.52
C ASN A 80 -7.69 4.74 -15.00
N PRO A 81 -7.32 5.87 -14.35
CA PRO A 81 -7.27 5.98 -12.90
C PRO A 81 -8.65 6.22 -12.25
N GLU A 82 -9.71 6.38 -13.05
CA GLU A 82 -11.04 6.85 -12.61
C GLU A 82 -11.64 5.96 -11.52
N LEU A 83 -11.50 4.64 -11.65
CA LEU A 83 -12.01 3.70 -10.65
C LEU A 83 -11.23 3.83 -9.31
N ALA A 84 -9.93 3.97 -9.36
CA ALA A 84 -9.11 4.14 -8.15
C ALA A 84 -9.45 5.47 -7.43
N ILE A 85 -9.67 6.54 -8.19
CA ILE A 85 -10.13 7.83 -7.68
C ILE A 85 -11.51 7.69 -7.04
N ALA A 86 -12.44 7.02 -7.71
CA ALA A 86 -13.80 6.82 -7.21
C ALA A 86 -13.82 5.97 -5.91
N ILE A 87 -13.02 4.91 -5.83
CA ILE A 87 -12.83 4.09 -4.63
C ILE A 87 -12.26 4.95 -3.50
N ARG A 88 -11.22 5.77 -3.76
CA ARG A 88 -10.65 6.67 -2.75
C ARG A 88 -11.69 7.65 -2.21
N ASN A 89 -12.53 8.19 -3.08
CA ASN A 89 -13.59 9.13 -2.69
C ASN A 89 -14.70 8.48 -1.87
N ALA A 90 -15.00 7.20 -2.14
CA ALA A 90 -16.02 6.44 -1.41
C ALA A 90 -15.56 6.03 0.00
N ALA A 91 -14.26 5.89 0.21
CA ALA A 91 -13.69 5.53 1.51
C ALA A 91 -12.56 6.52 1.89
N PRO A 92 -12.91 7.79 2.16
CA PRO A 92 -11.93 8.88 2.29
C PRO A 92 -11.02 8.77 3.52
N ASN A 93 -11.39 8.00 4.52
CA ASN A 93 -10.65 7.92 5.79
C ASN A 93 -9.82 6.65 5.96
N THR A 94 -10.04 5.63 5.14
CA THR A 94 -9.31 4.37 5.24
C THR A 94 -7.93 4.49 4.60
N PHE A 95 -6.89 3.95 5.26
CA PHE A 95 -5.56 3.86 4.67
C PHE A 95 -5.59 2.98 3.41
N MET A 96 -5.05 3.48 2.29
CA MET A 96 -5.08 2.76 1.01
C MET A 96 -3.69 2.62 0.39
N ALA A 97 -3.30 1.38 0.08
CA ALA A 97 -2.17 1.07 -0.79
C ALA A 97 -2.65 0.84 -2.22
N PHE A 98 -2.14 1.62 -3.18
CA PHE A 98 -2.50 1.43 -4.59
C PHE A 98 -1.54 0.43 -5.25
N SER A 99 -2.10 -0.63 -5.85
CA SER A 99 -1.35 -1.70 -6.52
C SER A 99 -0.82 -1.23 -7.86
N CYS A 100 0.45 -0.86 -7.92
CA CYS A 100 1.11 -0.45 -9.15
C CYS A 100 1.41 -1.67 -10.04
N PRO A 101 1.03 -1.66 -11.34
CA PRO A 101 1.31 -2.77 -12.24
C PRO A 101 2.82 -3.01 -12.40
N LEU A 102 3.26 -4.27 -12.32
CA LEU A 102 4.67 -4.66 -12.47
C LEU A 102 5.31 -4.13 -13.74
N ILE A 103 4.57 -4.21 -14.86
CA ILE A 103 5.08 -3.84 -16.19
C ILE A 103 4.95 -2.36 -16.52
N ALA A 104 4.42 -1.55 -15.61
CA ALA A 104 4.23 -0.11 -15.86
C ALA A 104 5.47 0.73 -15.58
N ALA A 105 6.52 0.12 -15.04
CA ALA A 105 7.83 0.75 -14.82
C ALA A 105 8.96 -0.20 -15.25
N ALA A 106 9.81 0.25 -16.13
CA ALA A 106 10.99 -0.47 -16.62
C ALA A 106 12.30 0.07 -16.01
N THR A 107 12.24 1.23 -15.38
CA THR A 107 13.37 1.91 -14.74
C THR A 107 13.01 2.42 -13.35
N LYS A 108 14.03 2.74 -12.54
CA LYS A 108 13.84 3.34 -11.19
C LYS A 108 13.05 4.65 -11.25
N ASP A 109 13.38 5.50 -12.23
CA ASP A 109 12.72 6.80 -12.42
C ASP A 109 11.25 6.63 -12.81
N GLU A 110 10.94 5.65 -13.65
CA GLU A 110 9.55 5.32 -14.00
C GLU A 110 8.79 4.78 -12.79
N ALA A 111 9.42 3.96 -11.95
CA ALA A 111 8.82 3.46 -10.71
C ALA A 111 8.48 4.62 -9.76
N VAL A 112 9.40 5.57 -9.56
CA VAL A 112 9.16 6.78 -8.75
C VAL A 112 8.04 7.62 -9.35
N LYS A 113 8.05 7.88 -10.67
CA LYS A 113 6.99 8.64 -11.36
C LYS A 113 5.62 7.96 -11.22
N LEU A 114 5.57 6.63 -11.34
CA LEU A 114 4.33 5.88 -11.18
C LEU A 114 3.83 5.94 -9.74
N GLY A 115 4.73 5.83 -8.77
CA GLY A 115 4.39 6.01 -7.36
C GLY A 115 3.83 7.40 -7.07
N TYR A 116 4.43 8.45 -7.60
CA TYR A 116 3.90 9.82 -7.45
C TYR A 116 2.53 10.00 -8.09
N LYS A 117 2.26 9.39 -9.27
CA LYS A 117 0.93 9.40 -9.86
C LYS A 117 -0.12 8.74 -8.94
N ALA A 118 0.23 7.64 -8.27
CA ALA A 118 -0.66 7.03 -7.29
C ALA A 118 -0.90 7.95 -6.09
N MET A 119 0.16 8.60 -5.58
CA MET A 119 0.06 9.54 -4.45
C MET A 119 -0.80 10.76 -4.80
N GLU A 120 -0.65 11.30 -6.01
CA GLU A 120 -1.41 12.45 -6.52
C GLU A 120 -2.92 12.22 -6.49
N ILE A 121 -3.37 11.02 -6.80
CA ILE A 121 -4.79 10.64 -6.79
C ILE A 121 -5.27 10.07 -5.44
N GLY A 122 -4.47 10.19 -4.37
CA GLY A 122 -4.89 9.95 -3.00
C GLY A 122 -4.48 8.61 -2.39
N ALA A 123 -3.54 7.88 -2.99
CA ALA A 123 -2.92 6.74 -2.31
C ALA A 123 -2.16 7.19 -1.05
N ASP A 124 -2.14 6.36 -0.02
CA ASP A 124 -1.32 6.56 1.18
C ASP A 124 -0.01 5.76 1.10
N ALA A 125 0.01 4.73 0.25
CA ALA A 125 1.16 3.90 -0.07
C ALA A 125 1.00 3.29 -1.47
N VAL A 126 2.08 2.68 -2.00
CA VAL A 126 1.99 1.79 -3.16
C VAL A 126 2.28 0.36 -2.75
N MET A 127 1.55 -0.59 -3.33
CA MET A 127 1.85 -2.02 -3.28
C MET A 127 2.45 -2.43 -4.63
N THR A 128 3.50 -3.24 -4.61
CA THR A 128 4.21 -3.54 -5.85
C THR A 128 4.96 -4.86 -5.81
N GLN A 129 5.18 -5.40 -7.01
CA GLN A 129 6.02 -6.58 -7.28
C GLN A 129 7.37 -6.17 -7.89
N TRP A 130 7.80 -4.93 -7.73
CA TRP A 130 9.03 -4.40 -8.29
C TRP A 130 10.28 -5.06 -7.70
N SER A 131 11.39 -4.89 -8.40
CA SER A 131 12.70 -5.28 -7.88
C SER A 131 13.09 -4.42 -6.67
N PRO A 132 13.97 -4.92 -5.79
CA PRO A 132 14.41 -4.19 -4.61
C PRO A 132 14.95 -2.79 -4.91
N GLU A 133 15.66 -2.63 -6.03
CA GLU A 133 16.23 -1.34 -6.43
C GLU A 133 15.15 -0.31 -6.79
N PHE A 134 14.01 -0.75 -7.31
CA PHE A 134 12.88 0.13 -7.62
C PHE A 134 12.14 0.51 -6.34
N ILE A 135 11.99 -0.45 -5.41
CA ILE A 135 11.43 -0.20 -4.07
C ILE A 135 12.30 0.82 -3.34
N GLU A 136 13.63 0.63 -3.32
CA GLU A 136 14.57 1.55 -2.69
C GLU A 136 14.50 2.95 -3.28
N ALA A 137 14.42 3.07 -4.60
CA ALA A 137 14.28 4.36 -5.27
C ALA A 137 12.98 5.07 -4.86
N ALA A 138 11.85 4.34 -4.82
CA ALA A 138 10.57 4.88 -4.42
C ALA A 138 10.56 5.30 -2.93
N THR A 139 11.11 4.49 -2.03
CA THR A 139 11.18 4.80 -0.60
C THR A 139 12.10 5.98 -0.31
N LYS A 140 13.25 6.10 -1.00
CA LYS A 140 14.14 7.27 -0.94
C LYS A 140 13.48 8.54 -1.46
N ALA A 141 12.55 8.42 -2.38
CA ALA A 141 11.72 9.52 -2.87
C ALA A 141 10.54 9.87 -1.94
N GLY A 142 10.42 9.21 -0.77
CA GLY A 142 9.38 9.47 0.22
C GLY A 142 8.05 8.75 -0.02
N ILE A 143 8.01 7.80 -0.95
CA ILE A 143 6.80 7.01 -1.24
C ILE A 143 6.78 5.78 -0.32
N PRO A 144 5.76 5.59 0.54
CA PRO A 144 5.63 4.36 1.32
C PRO A 144 5.35 3.16 0.40
N VAL A 145 6.11 2.08 0.58
CA VAL A 145 6.00 0.90 -0.30
C VAL A 145 5.69 -0.35 0.52
N GLN A 146 4.71 -1.12 0.05
CA GLN A 146 4.43 -2.50 0.43
C GLN A 146 5.00 -3.42 -0.66
N GLY A 147 5.92 -4.31 -0.29
CA GLY A 147 6.49 -5.32 -1.19
C GLY A 147 5.58 -6.53 -1.35
N HIS A 148 5.99 -7.50 -2.17
CA HIS A 148 5.28 -8.75 -2.38
C HIS A 148 6.27 -9.93 -2.45
N ALA A 149 6.10 -10.91 -1.58
CA ALA A 149 6.96 -12.10 -1.46
C ALA A 149 6.12 -13.39 -1.44
N GLY A 150 6.79 -14.53 -1.43
CA GLY A 150 6.12 -15.83 -1.53
C GLY A 150 5.73 -16.16 -2.97
N LEU A 151 4.51 -16.64 -3.18
CA LEU A 151 3.98 -16.78 -4.52
C LEU A 151 3.58 -15.40 -5.04
N VAL A 152 4.37 -14.84 -5.93
CA VAL A 152 4.02 -13.63 -6.67
C VAL A 152 3.37 -14.06 -7.99
N PRO A 153 2.03 -13.92 -8.18
CA PRO A 153 1.32 -14.53 -9.32
C PRO A 153 1.91 -14.18 -10.68
N ARG A 154 2.31 -12.92 -10.88
CA ARG A 154 2.91 -12.46 -12.14
C ARG A 154 4.33 -13.01 -12.38
N ARG A 155 4.93 -13.65 -11.39
CA ARG A 155 6.22 -14.35 -11.46
C ARG A 155 6.07 -15.87 -11.37
N SER A 156 4.86 -16.40 -11.50
CA SER A 156 4.58 -17.83 -11.36
C SER A 156 5.34 -18.72 -12.34
N THR A 157 5.76 -18.21 -13.49
CA THR A 157 6.63 -18.95 -14.43
C THR A 157 7.99 -19.29 -13.84
N TRP A 158 8.50 -18.49 -12.90
CA TRP A 158 9.76 -18.75 -12.18
C TRP A 158 9.60 -19.79 -11.07
N THR A 159 8.40 -19.92 -10.51
CA THR A 159 8.09 -20.88 -9.45
C THR A 159 7.53 -22.21 -9.96
N GLY A 160 7.37 -22.34 -11.28
CA GLY A 160 6.79 -23.53 -11.90
C GLY A 160 5.27 -23.60 -11.81
N GLY A 161 4.61 -22.44 -11.86
CA GLY A 161 3.15 -22.28 -11.86
C GLY A 161 2.61 -21.66 -10.57
N LEU A 162 1.27 -21.54 -10.52
CA LEU A 162 0.54 -21.06 -9.34
C LEU A 162 0.47 -22.17 -8.30
N LYS A 163 1.39 -22.19 -7.36
CA LYS A 163 1.48 -23.21 -6.29
C LYS A 163 2.04 -22.59 -5.01
N ALA A 164 1.79 -23.26 -3.88
CA ALA A 164 2.42 -22.89 -2.62
C ALA A 164 3.95 -23.05 -2.70
N VAL A 165 4.68 -22.06 -2.22
CA VAL A 165 6.14 -22.00 -2.13
C VAL A 165 6.60 -21.96 -0.66
N GLY A 166 7.87 -22.21 -0.41
CA GLY A 166 8.41 -22.24 0.98
C GLY A 166 8.19 -23.56 1.70
N LYS A 167 7.96 -24.66 0.97
CA LYS A 167 7.70 -25.99 1.54
C LYS A 167 8.95 -26.74 1.97
N ASN A 168 10.11 -26.31 1.54
CA ASN A 168 11.40 -26.87 1.92
C ASN A 168 12.33 -25.76 2.43
N LEU A 169 13.44 -26.14 3.03
CA LEU A 169 14.36 -25.20 3.68
C LEU A 169 14.94 -24.17 2.71
N ASP A 170 15.29 -24.57 1.50
CA ASP A 170 15.90 -23.67 0.51
C ASP A 170 14.91 -22.59 0.05
N GLU A 171 13.67 -23.00 -0.23
CA GLU A 171 12.59 -22.06 -0.55
C GLU A 171 12.26 -21.13 0.62
N ALA A 172 12.25 -21.65 1.85
CA ALA A 172 11.99 -20.88 3.05
C ALA A 172 13.07 -19.81 3.28
N ILE A 173 14.35 -20.17 3.14
CA ILE A 173 15.49 -19.24 3.22
C ILE A 173 15.40 -18.18 2.11
N TRP A 174 15.05 -18.60 0.90
CA TRP A 174 14.90 -17.69 -0.22
C TRP A 174 13.80 -16.63 0.04
N ILE A 175 12.62 -17.05 0.54
CA ILE A 175 11.52 -16.12 0.88
C ILE A 175 11.95 -15.19 2.01
N TYR A 176 12.58 -15.71 3.06
CA TYR A 176 13.09 -14.89 4.16
C TYR A 176 14.07 -13.82 3.68
N ASN A 177 15.03 -14.20 2.83
CA ASN A 177 16.00 -13.28 2.28
C ASN A 177 15.33 -12.19 1.40
N GLN A 178 14.32 -12.53 0.62
CA GLN A 178 13.55 -11.53 -0.14
C GLN A 178 12.89 -10.50 0.78
N ILE A 179 12.26 -10.96 1.86
CA ILE A 179 11.62 -10.07 2.85
C ILE A 179 12.65 -9.15 3.50
N LYS A 180 13.83 -9.67 3.86
CA LYS A 180 14.93 -8.86 4.39
C LYS A 180 15.47 -7.84 3.40
N ILE A 181 15.50 -8.19 2.12
CA ILE A 181 15.90 -7.24 1.06
C ILE A 181 14.87 -6.11 0.93
N PHE A 182 13.57 -6.40 0.99
CA PHE A 182 12.54 -5.35 0.98
C PHE A 182 12.59 -4.47 2.23
N GLU A 183 12.85 -5.06 3.40
CA GLU A 183 13.06 -4.32 4.64
C GLU A 183 14.23 -3.35 4.50
N ASN A 184 15.37 -3.80 3.98
CA ASN A 184 16.55 -2.98 3.73
C ASN A 184 16.32 -1.90 2.66
N ALA A 185 15.46 -2.18 1.67
CA ALA A 185 15.02 -1.21 0.66
C ALA A 185 14.06 -0.15 1.22
N GLY A 186 13.67 -0.22 2.50
CA GLY A 186 12.85 0.76 3.19
C GLY A 186 11.34 0.54 3.07
N ALA A 187 10.88 -0.62 2.59
CA ALA A 187 9.46 -0.96 2.60
C ALA A 187 8.88 -0.85 4.03
N TYR A 188 7.58 -0.51 4.15
CA TYR A 188 6.92 -0.51 5.46
C TYR A 188 6.20 -1.81 5.75
N ALA A 189 5.84 -2.56 4.72
CA ALA A 189 5.06 -3.80 4.78
C ALA A 189 5.44 -4.73 3.63
N VAL A 190 5.05 -6.00 3.76
CA VAL A 190 5.17 -6.99 2.70
C VAL A 190 3.93 -7.89 2.68
N GLU A 191 3.34 -8.05 1.50
CA GLU A 191 2.37 -9.10 1.25
C GLU A 191 3.13 -10.42 1.08
N VAL A 192 2.75 -11.45 1.85
CA VAL A 192 3.35 -12.77 1.73
C VAL A 192 2.25 -13.76 1.34
N GLU A 193 2.32 -14.24 0.11
CA GLU A 193 1.24 -15.01 -0.50
C GLU A 193 1.61 -16.50 -0.61
N VAL A 194 0.67 -17.36 -0.23
CA VAL A 194 0.69 -18.83 -0.44
C VAL A 194 1.97 -19.50 0.03
N ILE A 195 2.31 -19.29 1.30
CA ILE A 195 3.40 -19.99 2.01
C ILE A 195 2.84 -20.78 3.20
N PRO A 196 3.56 -21.78 3.73
CA PRO A 196 3.19 -22.48 4.95
C PRO A 196 3.05 -21.53 6.15
N GLU A 197 2.03 -21.76 6.99
CA GLU A 197 1.75 -20.95 8.19
C GLU A 197 2.94 -20.90 9.14
N ASP A 198 3.57 -22.03 9.43
CA ASP A 198 4.73 -22.11 10.33
C ASP A 198 5.88 -21.23 9.84
N LEU A 199 6.12 -21.21 8.52
CA LEU A 199 7.12 -20.34 7.91
C LEU A 199 6.75 -18.86 8.08
N LEU A 200 5.49 -18.50 7.87
CA LEU A 200 5.01 -17.12 8.04
C LEU A 200 5.20 -16.65 9.50
N ILE A 201 4.85 -17.50 10.47
CA ILE A 201 5.03 -17.20 11.90
C ILE A 201 6.52 -16.94 12.20
N GLU A 202 7.43 -17.77 11.69
CA GLU A 202 8.86 -17.60 11.94
C GLU A 202 9.45 -16.37 11.27
N ILE A 203 9.03 -16.05 10.05
CA ILE A 203 9.44 -14.84 9.34
C ILE A 203 8.94 -13.59 10.07
N THR A 204 7.68 -13.59 10.50
CA THR A 204 7.06 -12.44 11.18
C THR A 204 7.81 -12.03 12.45
N LYS A 205 8.40 -12.99 13.18
CA LYS A 205 9.23 -12.73 14.36
C LYS A 205 10.58 -12.07 14.03
N ARG A 206 11.06 -12.16 12.79
CA ARG A 206 12.42 -11.80 12.36
C ARG A 206 12.49 -10.60 11.41
N THR A 207 11.37 -9.99 11.13
CA THR A 207 11.29 -8.78 10.29
C THR A 207 10.53 -7.67 11.03
N SER A 208 10.89 -6.41 10.77
CA SER A 208 10.13 -5.24 11.23
C SER A 208 8.97 -4.88 10.30
N LEU A 209 8.88 -5.51 9.11
CA LEU A 209 7.77 -5.28 8.18
C LEU A 209 6.44 -5.79 8.74
N LEU A 210 5.37 -5.11 8.38
CA LEU A 210 4.00 -5.58 8.55
C LEU A 210 3.69 -6.67 7.55
#